data_1b7e98469a557dce0ada2222813422b7
#
_entry.id   1b7e98469a557dce0ada2222813422b7
#
_cell.length_a   1.000
_cell.length_b   1.000
_cell.length_c   1.000
_cell.angle_alpha   90.00
_cell.angle_beta   90.00
_cell.angle_gamma   90.00
#
_symmetry.space_group_name_H-M   'P 1'
#
loop_
_entity.id
_entity.type
_entity.pdbx_description
1 polymer ?
#
loop_
_entity_poly.entity_id
_entity_poly.type
_entity_poly.pdbx_seq_one_letter_code
_entity_poly.pdbx_strand_id
1 'polypeptide(L)'
;MSELRLWNFRKFGGDNNIDLTRPHLIVSFKNKLNILVGENDSGKTAIIDAIKLVIKTHAIEWIKLEDSDFHNTTDNLRIELRFDGFNDVEASWFTEWLSWDDATRKPFLRVIYKAKKINDRITQGDVTAGSTDDGRQITSIARDYLKCTYLKALRDADSELSAHKNSRVSQILQGHNLFAKPPGQDHALETFVQAANQNIDSWFNDSTQEVDENGTPIVGTSHKEQLKDKIDTYLKDFIDSNLESELKISDPKVKTILDTISVRVKQNSNLGLGTMNRLYMATELLHLNNGKPGLHLGLIEELEAHLHPQAQMKVMSSLQSRNVQFIMSTHSPNLTSKVRLADKNSVNFIMCHGTDVYPLNPDTTRLKESDFKFLDTFLDVTKSNLFYAKGVILVEGWAEELLIPTLANKLGMDLTNNEVSIVNVGSTAYLRYANIFVRTDGKTLDIPVSVVTDLDIAPQLLSHDEQEEEDGAVIEYSAISEEDENEKKRKIKESANFPTDQKVNLYIAPHWTLEWSLYLSTALKTLFMKSVSEVHSKTTAFKRTEDQPWDEEAFKNKLIEKLKNRTLDKVSIAQTLVAKIIEVDQITISENDSAYYLIDAIKHACKK
;
A
#
# COMPACT_ATOMS: atom_id res chain seq x y z
N MET A 1 -6.64 -18.41 -3.11
CA MET A 1 -6.56 -17.81 -4.47
C MET A 1 -5.10 -17.62 -4.81
N SER A 2 -4.66 -18.08 -6.00
CA SER A 2 -3.25 -18.09 -6.40
C SER A 2 -2.93 -17.11 -7.54
N GLU A 3 -3.91 -16.79 -8.40
CA GLU A 3 -3.65 -15.94 -9.55
C GLU A 3 -4.89 -15.16 -9.97
N LEU A 4 -4.66 -13.95 -10.48
CA LEU A 4 -5.63 -13.10 -11.18
C LEU A 4 -5.10 -12.82 -12.58
N ARG A 5 -5.96 -12.93 -13.59
CA ARG A 5 -5.68 -12.51 -14.97
C ARG A 5 -6.72 -11.52 -15.44
N LEU A 6 -6.27 -10.44 -16.09
CA LEU A 6 -7.14 -9.38 -16.60
C LEU A 6 -6.96 -9.20 -18.10
N TRP A 7 -8.07 -8.99 -18.80
CA TRP A 7 -8.14 -8.52 -20.16
C TRP A 7 -9.13 -7.37 -20.26
N ASN A 8 -8.69 -6.25 -20.80
CA ASN A 8 -9.48 -5.05 -21.05
C ASN A 8 -10.25 -4.51 -19.82
N PHE A 9 -9.63 -4.61 -18.64
CA PHE A 9 -10.20 -4.11 -17.39
C PHE A 9 -9.51 -2.82 -16.95
N ARG A 10 -10.24 -1.71 -16.95
CA ARG A 10 -9.77 -0.36 -16.59
C ARG A 10 -8.49 0.00 -17.36
N LYS A 11 -7.39 0.31 -16.67
CA LYS A 11 -6.09 0.64 -17.30
C LYS A 11 -5.38 -0.55 -17.94
N PHE A 12 -5.77 -1.76 -17.62
CA PHE A 12 -5.16 -3.00 -18.11
C PHE A 12 -5.87 -3.48 -19.36
N GLY A 13 -5.40 -3.08 -20.53
CA GLY A 13 -6.07 -3.46 -21.75
C GLY A 13 -5.31 -3.10 -23.02
N GLY A 14 -5.89 -3.47 -24.13
CA GLY A 14 -5.40 -3.25 -25.49
C GLY A 14 -6.57 -3.12 -26.46
N ASP A 15 -6.66 -4.06 -27.40
CA ASP A 15 -7.69 -4.06 -28.44
C ASP A 15 -8.94 -4.85 -28.04
N ASN A 16 -10.02 -4.68 -28.82
CA ASN A 16 -11.25 -5.46 -28.65
C ASN A 16 -11.07 -6.97 -28.87
N ASN A 17 -10.01 -7.38 -29.56
CA ASN A 17 -9.70 -8.80 -29.77
C ASN A 17 -8.90 -9.35 -28.58
N ILE A 18 -9.59 -10.08 -27.70
CA ILE A 18 -8.97 -10.70 -26.52
C ILE A 18 -8.20 -11.95 -26.92
N ASP A 19 -6.86 -11.91 -26.81
CA ASP A 19 -6.01 -13.09 -26.88
C ASP A 19 -5.91 -13.74 -25.49
N LEU A 20 -6.53 -14.90 -25.32
CA LEU A 20 -6.57 -15.63 -24.04
C LEU A 20 -5.18 -16.10 -23.58
N THR A 21 -4.22 -16.22 -24.51
CA THR A 21 -2.85 -16.63 -24.18
C THR A 21 -2.01 -15.48 -23.62
N ARG A 22 -2.46 -14.22 -23.83
CA ARG A 22 -1.74 -13.00 -23.43
C ARG A 22 -2.63 -12.07 -22.61
N PRO A 23 -2.80 -12.32 -21.31
CA PRO A 23 -3.46 -11.38 -20.43
C PRO A 23 -2.74 -10.03 -20.40
N HIS A 24 -3.50 -8.94 -20.27
CA HIS A 24 -2.93 -7.61 -20.11
C HIS A 24 -2.34 -7.40 -18.71
N LEU A 25 -2.78 -8.19 -17.72
CA LEU A 25 -2.17 -8.25 -16.40
C LEU A 25 -2.27 -9.67 -15.85
N ILE A 26 -1.18 -10.14 -15.23
CA ILE A 26 -1.15 -11.35 -14.40
C ILE A 26 -0.63 -10.97 -13.02
N VAL A 27 -1.37 -11.33 -11.99
CA VAL A 27 -0.95 -11.14 -10.60
C VAL A 27 -0.96 -12.49 -9.88
N SER A 28 0.20 -12.90 -9.41
CA SER A 28 0.32 -14.12 -8.59
C SER A 28 0.25 -13.79 -7.10
N PHE A 29 -0.51 -14.56 -6.35
CA PHE A 29 -0.72 -14.38 -4.93
C PHE A 29 -0.19 -15.55 -4.11
N LYS A 30 0.25 -15.27 -2.87
CA LYS A 30 0.61 -16.26 -1.86
C LYS A 30 -0.53 -16.50 -0.89
N ASN A 31 -0.48 -17.61 -0.17
CA ASN A 31 -1.57 -18.07 0.70
C ASN A 31 -1.80 -17.22 1.96
N LYS A 32 -0.89 -16.28 2.27
CA LYS A 32 -1.02 -15.42 3.45
C LYS A 32 -1.13 -13.95 3.04
N LEU A 33 -0.16 -13.12 3.37
CA LEU A 33 -0.24 -11.69 3.16
C LEU A 33 0.30 -11.28 1.78
N ASN A 34 -0.54 -10.65 0.98
CA ASN A 34 -0.18 -10.01 -0.28
C ASN A 34 -0.39 -8.51 -0.15
N ILE A 35 0.65 -7.74 -0.42
CA ILE A 35 0.64 -6.28 -0.26
C ILE A 35 0.91 -5.64 -1.62
N LEU A 36 -0.05 -4.84 -2.07
CA LEU A 36 0.04 -4.03 -3.27
C LEU A 36 0.50 -2.63 -2.89
N VAL A 37 1.66 -2.22 -3.37
CA VAL A 37 2.24 -0.89 -3.12
C VAL A 37 2.49 -0.15 -4.43
N GLY A 38 2.61 1.16 -4.37
CA GLY A 38 2.88 2.00 -5.53
C GLY A 38 2.15 3.34 -5.43
N GLU A 39 2.41 4.20 -6.39
CA GLU A 39 1.80 5.53 -6.49
C GLU A 39 0.26 5.48 -6.66
N ASN A 40 -0.39 6.63 -6.57
CA ASN A 40 -1.82 6.75 -6.90
C ASN A 40 -2.04 6.31 -8.36
N ASP A 41 -3.22 5.78 -8.65
CA ASP A 41 -3.61 5.29 -9.98
C ASP A 41 -2.71 4.19 -10.57
N SER A 42 -1.83 3.56 -9.78
CA SER A 42 -0.99 2.44 -10.22
C SER A 42 -1.77 1.13 -10.48
N GLY A 43 -3.09 1.11 -10.20
CA GLY A 43 -3.97 -0.03 -10.49
C GLY A 43 -4.24 -0.95 -9.29
N LYS A 44 -3.79 -0.61 -8.08
CA LYS A 44 -4.04 -1.41 -6.86
C LYS A 44 -5.53 -1.65 -6.59
N THR A 45 -6.33 -0.59 -6.62
CA THR A 45 -7.80 -0.67 -6.45
C THR A 45 -8.44 -1.48 -7.57
N ALA A 46 -7.96 -1.35 -8.82
CA ALA A 46 -8.47 -2.14 -9.94
C ALA A 46 -8.27 -3.66 -9.73
N ILE A 47 -7.13 -4.07 -9.17
CA ILE A 47 -6.86 -5.47 -8.82
C ILE A 47 -7.86 -5.97 -7.77
N ILE A 48 -8.11 -5.20 -6.71
CA ILE A 48 -9.05 -5.57 -5.65
C ILE A 48 -10.49 -5.60 -6.19
N ASP A 49 -10.89 -4.61 -6.97
CA ASP A 49 -12.23 -4.53 -7.56
C ASP A 49 -12.49 -5.66 -8.57
N ALA A 50 -11.49 -6.03 -9.37
CA ALA A 50 -11.60 -7.18 -10.26
C ALA A 50 -11.93 -8.47 -9.48
N ILE A 51 -11.28 -8.71 -8.35
CA ILE A 51 -11.55 -9.86 -7.49
C ILE A 51 -12.97 -9.77 -6.94
N LYS A 52 -13.39 -8.61 -6.42
CA LYS A 52 -14.74 -8.37 -5.88
C LYS A 52 -15.84 -8.58 -6.92
N LEU A 53 -15.62 -8.14 -8.16
CA LEU A 53 -16.58 -8.33 -9.24
C LEU A 53 -16.89 -9.81 -9.48
N VAL A 54 -15.86 -10.67 -9.41
CA VAL A 54 -15.99 -12.10 -9.69
C VAL A 54 -16.63 -12.85 -8.52
N ILE A 55 -16.03 -12.77 -7.32
CA ILE A 55 -16.40 -13.64 -6.19
C ILE A 55 -17.43 -13.01 -5.25
N LYS A 56 -17.69 -11.70 -5.38
CA LYS A 56 -18.56 -10.92 -4.49
C LYS A 56 -18.03 -10.88 -3.05
N THR A 57 -18.69 -10.09 -2.22
CA THR A 57 -18.34 -9.95 -0.80
C THR A 57 -19.43 -10.56 0.07
N HIS A 58 -19.11 -10.82 1.33
CA HIS A 58 -20.11 -11.21 2.33
C HIS A 58 -21.05 -10.06 2.72
N ALA A 59 -20.67 -8.82 2.43
CA ALA A 59 -21.53 -7.66 2.65
C ALA A 59 -22.66 -7.63 1.60
N ILE A 60 -23.84 -7.15 2.02
CA ILE A 60 -24.95 -6.88 1.10
C ILE A 60 -24.64 -5.58 0.35
N GLU A 61 -23.73 -5.66 -0.60
CA GLU A 61 -23.34 -4.56 -1.46
C GLU A 61 -23.75 -4.82 -2.90
N TRP A 62 -24.25 -3.78 -3.57
CA TRP A 62 -24.49 -3.85 -5.01
C TRP A 62 -23.19 -3.55 -5.75
N ILE A 63 -22.43 -4.60 -6.08
CA ILE A 63 -21.23 -4.47 -6.92
C ILE A 63 -21.69 -4.45 -8.38
N LYS A 64 -21.75 -3.24 -8.95
CA LYS A 64 -22.16 -2.99 -10.33
C LYS A 64 -20.94 -2.77 -11.21
N LEU A 65 -21.00 -3.30 -12.42
CA LEU A 65 -20.03 -2.99 -13.46
C LEU A 65 -20.41 -1.66 -14.12
N GLU A 66 -19.44 -0.77 -14.29
CA GLU A 66 -19.61 0.55 -14.87
C GLU A 66 -18.84 0.70 -16.20
N ASP A 67 -19.13 1.72 -16.98
CA ASP A 67 -18.41 1.99 -18.22
C ASP A 67 -16.92 2.21 -18.02
N SER A 68 -16.55 2.81 -16.91
CA SER A 68 -15.15 3.01 -16.49
C SER A 68 -14.38 1.74 -16.18
N ASP A 69 -15.04 0.59 -16.06
CA ASP A 69 -14.39 -0.70 -15.84
C ASP A 69 -13.87 -1.32 -17.13
N PHE A 70 -14.33 -0.84 -18.29
CA PHE A 70 -13.80 -1.25 -19.58
C PHE A 70 -12.58 -0.41 -19.95
N HIS A 71 -11.59 -1.04 -20.60
CA HIS A 71 -10.40 -0.34 -21.05
C HIS A 71 -10.72 0.60 -22.22
N ASN A 72 -10.50 1.90 -22.03
CA ASN A 72 -10.71 2.92 -23.06
C ASN A 72 -11.97 2.70 -23.90
N THR A 73 -11.79 2.39 -25.19
CA THR A 73 -12.89 2.18 -26.18
C THR A 73 -13.23 0.72 -26.38
N THR A 74 -12.81 -0.19 -25.51
CA THR A 74 -13.11 -1.61 -25.67
C THR A 74 -14.53 -1.95 -25.21
N ASP A 75 -15.17 -2.88 -25.94
CA ASP A 75 -16.54 -3.32 -25.68
C ASP A 75 -16.62 -4.65 -24.95
N ASN A 76 -15.50 -5.22 -24.59
CA ASN A 76 -15.43 -6.48 -23.87
C ASN A 76 -14.35 -6.46 -22.80
N LEU A 77 -14.59 -7.19 -21.74
CA LEU A 77 -13.61 -7.46 -20.70
C LEU A 77 -13.69 -8.91 -20.22
N ARG A 78 -12.58 -9.40 -19.69
CA ARG A 78 -12.51 -10.72 -19.06
C ARG A 78 -11.64 -10.66 -17.82
N ILE A 79 -12.08 -11.35 -16.76
CA ILE A 79 -11.37 -11.52 -15.51
C ILE A 79 -11.34 -13.01 -15.19
N GLU A 80 -10.18 -13.54 -14.87
CA GLU A 80 -10.03 -14.93 -14.41
C GLU A 80 -9.37 -14.96 -13.04
N LEU A 81 -9.90 -15.80 -12.15
CA LEU A 81 -9.32 -16.11 -10.86
C LEU A 81 -8.98 -17.60 -10.79
N ARG A 82 -7.77 -17.91 -10.32
CA ARG A 82 -7.35 -19.28 -10.06
C ARG A 82 -7.23 -19.52 -8.56
N PHE A 83 -7.75 -20.65 -8.13
CA PHE A 83 -7.69 -21.12 -6.75
C PHE A 83 -7.00 -22.47 -6.72
N ASP A 84 -5.98 -22.61 -5.89
CA ASP A 84 -5.20 -23.82 -5.70
C ASP A 84 -5.15 -24.18 -4.21
N GLY A 85 -4.69 -25.40 -3.90
CA GLY A 85 -4.40 -25.83 -2.54
C GLY A 85 -5.63 -26.27 -1.76
N PHE A 86 -6.66 -26.76 -2.43
CA PHE A 86 -7.85 -27.35 -1.82
C PHE A 86 -7.50 -28.60 -1.00
N ASN A 87 -8.09 -28.71 0.18
CA ASN A 87 -8.23 -30.00 0.85
C ASN A 87 -9.43 -30.78 0.25
N ASP A 88 -9.59 -32.05 0.63
CA ASP A 88 -10.63 -32.92 0.05
C ASP A 88 -12.05 -32.40 0.29
N VAL A 89 -12.31 -31.79 1.43
CA VAL A 89 -13.62 -31.19 1.78
C VAL A 89 -13.88 -29.97 0.91
N GLU A 90 -12.91 -29.07 0.78
CA GLU A 90 -13.03 -27.87 -0.06
C GLU A 90 -13.18 -28.25 -1.54
N ALA A 91 -12.42 -29.22 -2.01
CA ALA A 91 -12.52 -29.73 -3.37
C ALA A 91 -13.92 -30.31 -3.67
N SER A 92 -14.56 -30.96 -2.71
CA SER A 92 -15.89 -31.53 -2.88
C SER A 92 -16.98 -30.50 -3.21
N TRP A 93 -16.81 -29.24 -2.80
CA TRP A 93 -17.76 -28.15 -3.10
C TRP A 93 -17.73 -27.72 -4.57
N PHE A 94 -16.64 -28.03 -5.30
CA PHE A 94 -16.39 -27.59 -6.66
C PHE A 94 -16.15 -28.73 -7.65
N THR A 95 -16.50 -29.96 -7.31
CA THR A 95 -16.17 -31.18 -8.09
C THR A 95 -16.51 -31.04 -9.57
N GLU A 96 -17.62 -30.38 -9.93
CA GLU A 96 -18.08 -30.25 -11.33
C GLU A 96 -17.23 -29.25 -12.13
N TRP A 97 -16.46 -28.37 -11.49
CA TRP A 97 -15.70 -27.26 -12.10
C TRP A 97 -14.18 -27.39 -11.91
N LEU A 98 -13.73 -28.39 -11.13
CA LEU A 98 -12.30 -28.58 -10.89
C LEU A 98 -11.59 -28.95 -12.21
N SER A 99 -10.41 -28.43 -12.35
CA SER A 99 -9.42 -28.78 -13.36
C SER A 99 -8.20 -29.36 -12.68
N TRP A 100 -7.36 -30.07 -13.41
CA TRP A 100 -6.14 -30.66 -12.89
C TRP A 100 -4.93 -30.03 -13.55
N ASP A 101 -3.98 -29.62 -12.75
CA ASP A 101 -2.73 -29.07 -13.24
C ASP A 101 -1.85 -30.20 -13.81
N ASP A 102 -1.40 -30.07 -15.05
CA ASP A 102 -0.68 -31.12 -15.75
C ASP A 102 0.66 -31.47 -15.11
N ALA A 103 1.35 -30.49 -14.56
CA ALA A 103 2.66 -30.65 -13.95
C ALA A 103 2.60 -31.21 -12.52
N THR A 104 1.69 -30.67 -11.71
CA THR A 104 1.60 -31.00 -10.27
C THR A 104 0.58 -32.09 -9.96
N ARG A 105 -0.32 -32.40 -10.90
CA ARG A 105 -1.46 -33.32 -10.74
C ARG A 105 -2.39 -32.93 -9.57
N LYS A 106 -2.38 -31.65 -9.18
CA LYS A 106 -3.26 -31.11 -8.12
C LYS A 106 -4.49 -30.46 -8.71
N PRO A 107 -5.63 -30.52 -8.00
CA PRO A 107 -6.84 -29.84 -8.46
C PRO A 107 -6.71 -28.31 -8.28
N PHE A 108 -7.27 -27.58 -9.24
CA PHE A 108 -7.44 -26.14 -9.17
C PHE A 108 -8.82 -25.76 -9.71
N LEU A 109 -9.33 -24.62 -9.26
CA LEU A 109 -10.56 -24.02 -9.77
C LEU A 109 -10.21 -22.74 -10.53
N ARG A 110 -10.63 -22.68 -11.80
CA ARG A 110 -10.59 -21.46 -12.62
C ARG A 110 -11.98 -20.86 -12.70
N VAL A 111 -12.14 -19.64 -12.17
CA VAL A 111 -13.39 -18.88 -12.20
C VAL A 111 -13.25 -17.77 -13.21
N ILE A 112 -14.23 -17.63 -14.09
CA ILE A 112 -14.21 -16.75 -15.26
C ILE A 112 -15.39 -15.78 -15.16
N TYR A 113 -15.13 -14.50 -15.35
CA TYR A 113 -16.12 -13.46 -15.50
C TYR A 113 -15.93 -12.73 -16.82
N LYS A 114 -17.00 -12.55 -17.56
CA LYS A 114 -17.01 -11.86 -18.86
C LYS A 114 -18.07 -10.78 -18.83
N ALA A 115 -17.82 -9.65 -19.49
CA ALA A 115 -18.82 -8.66 -19.76
C ALA A 115 -18.62 -8.02 -21.14
N LYS A 116 -19.70 -7.56 -21.74
CA LYS A 116 -19.69 -6.89 -23.03
C LYS A 116 -20.58 -5.65 -23.02
N LYS A 117 -20.20 -4.65 -23.81
CA LYS A 117 -21.06 -3.53 -24.18
C LYS A 117 -21.74 -3.83 -25.50
N ILE A 118 -23.03 -3.67 -25.57
CA ILE A 118 -23.82 -3.81 -26.79
C ILE A 118 -24.74 -2.59 -26.87
N ASN A 119 -24.57 -1.75 -27.88
CA ASN A 119 -25.33 -0.52 -28.05
C ASN A 119 -25.37 0.35 -26.77
N ASP A 120 -24.19 0.63 -26.21
CA ASP A 120 -23.96 1.39 -24.95
C ASP A 120 -24.63 0.80 -23.70
N ARG A 121 -25.12 -0.44 -23.78
CA ARG A 121 -25.63 -1.18 -22.63
C ARG A 121 -24.64 -2.23 -22.18
N ILE A 122 -24.30 -2.20 -20.90
CA ILE A 122 -23.45 -3.23 -20.30
C ILE A 122 -24.27 -4.51 -20.11
N THR A 123 -23.86 -5.57 -20.80
CA THR A 123 -24.36 -6.91 -20.58
C THR A 123 -23.35 -7.65 -19.71
N GLN A 124 -23.72 -7.88 -18.44
CA GLN A 124 -22.93 -8.71 -17.55
C GLN A 124 -23.16 -10.18 -17.92
N GLY A 125 -22.07 -10.91 -18.16
CA GLY A 125 -22.13 -12.34 -18.27
C GLY A 125 -22.26 -13.01 -16.89
N ASP A 126 -22.69 -14.26 -16.89
CA ASP A 126 -22.64 -15.08 -15.69
C ASP A 126 -21.19 -15.40 -15.29
N VAL A 127 -20.97 -15.61 -14.00
CA VAL A 127 -19.72 -16.19 -13.52
C VAL A 127 -19.73 -17.68 -13.86
N THR A 128 -18.72 -18.11 -14.60
CA THR A 128 -18.53 -19.51 -14.99
C THR A 128 -17.24 -20.06 -14.38
N ALA A 129 -17.08 -21.37 -14.37
CA ALA A 129 -15.85 -22.01 -13.89
C ALA A 129 -15.54 -23.28 -14.70
N GLY A 130 -14.28 -23.70 -14.67
CA GLY A 130 -13.85 -24.96 -15.29
C GLY A 130 -12.66 -24.81 -16.25
N SER A 131 -12.32 -25.92 -16.95
CA SER A 131 -11.14 -26.01 -17.82
C SER A 131 -11.32 -25.35 -19.18
N THR A 132 -12.56 -25.25 -19.70
CA THR A 132 -12.83 -24.66 -21.01
C THR A 132 -12.82 -23.14 -20.98
N ASP A 133 -12.63 -22.49 -22.13
CA ASP A 133 -12.52 -21.03 -22.22
C ASP A 133 -13.82 -20.28 -21.89
N ASP A 134 -14.95 -20.94 -22.02
CA ASP A 134 -16.25 -20.40 -21.63
C ASP A 134 -16.65 -20.79 -20.21
N GLY A 135 -16.08 -21.89 -19.71
CA GLY A 135 -16.46 -22.49 -18.43
C GLY A 135 -17.89 -23.03 -18.43
N ARG A 136 -18.34 -23.50 -17.28
CA ARG A 136 -19.73 -23.89 -17.00
C ARG A 136 -20.30 -22.98 -15.95
N GLN A 137 -21.60 -22.72 -15.99
CA GLN A 137 -22.27 -21.91 -14.98
C GLN A 137 -22.05 -22.51 -13.59
N ILE A 138 -21.63 -21.68 -12.64
CA ILE A 138 -21.40 -22.09 -11.25
C ILE A 138 -22.70 -21.87 -10.45
N THR A 139 -23.08 -22.86 -9.63
CA THR A 139 -24.28 -22.76 -8.80
C THR A 139 -24.19 -21.65 -7.76
N SER A 140 -25.33 -21.14 -7.29
CA SER A 140 -25.37 -20.12 -6.23
C SER A 140 -24.72 -20.61 -4.95
N ILE A 141 -24.90 -21.87 -4.58
CA ILE A 141 -24.29 -22.48 -3.40
C ILE A 141 -22.76 -22.50 -3.52
N ALA A 142 -22.22 -22.95 -4.65
CA ALA A 142 -20.78 -22.97 -4.88
C ALA A 142 -20.20 -21.53 -4.91
N ARG A 143 -20.94 -20.56 -5.45
CA ARG A 143 -20.54 -19.13 -5.41
C ARG A 143 -20.50 -18.59 -3.99
N ASP A 144 -21.39 -19.01 -3.11
CA ASP A 144 -21.40 -18.57 -1.72
C ASP A 144 -20.14 -19.00 -0.97
N TYR A 145 -19.55 -20.15 -1.33
CA TYR A 145 -18.24 -20.57 -0.78
C TYR A 145 -17.05 -19.72 -1.25
N LEU A 146 -17.19 -18.97 -2.34
CA LEU A 146 -16.11 -18.12 -2.89
C LEU A 146 -16.14 -16.68 -2.38
N LYS A 147 -17.17 -16.26 -1.64
CA LYS A 147 -17.28 -14.89 -1.15
C LYS A 147 -16.11 -14.50 -0.26
N CYS A 148 -15.65 -13.25 -0.40
CA CYS A 148 -14.57 -12.69 0.40
C CYS A 148 -15.08 -11.68 1.45
N THR A 149 -14.26 -11.43 2.47
CA THR A 149 -14.47 -10.31 3.40
C THR A 149 -13.73 -9.09 2.86
N TYR A 150 -14.44 -7.97 2.71
CA TYR A 150 -13.88 -6.75 2.17
C TYR A 150 -13.92 -5.60 3.17
N LEU A 151 -12.78 -4.95 3.35
CA LEU A 151 -12.58 -3.79 4.19
C LEU A 151 -12.32 -2.57 3.28
N LYS A 152 -13.32 -1.68 3.19
CA LYS A 152 -13.25 -0.47 2.34
C LYS A 152 -12.18 0.52 2.82
N ALA A 153 -11.67 1.35 1.94
CA ALA A 153 -10.77 2.46 2.25
C ALA A 153 -11.43 3.48 3.19
N LEU A 154 -12.58 4.02 2.79
CA LEU A 154 -13.38 4.93 3.61
C LEU A 154 -14.46 4.14 4.35
N ARG A 155 -14.36 4.11 5.68
CA ARG A 155 -15.24 3.36 6.56
C ARG A 155 -16.03 4.30 7.44
N ASP A 156 -17.36 4.24 7.35
CA ASP A 156 -18.23 4.81 8.37
C ASP A 156 -18.47 3.75 9.46
N ALA A 157 -17.44 3.57 10.30
CA ALA A 157 -17.44 2.55 11.34
C ALA A 157 -18.57 2.77 12.37
N ASP A 158 -19.02 3.99 12.59
CA ASP A 158 -20.10 4.28 13.52
C ASP A 158 -21.44 3.79 12.99
N SER A 159 -21.76 4.09 11.74
CA SER A 159 -22.95 3.58 11.07
C SER A 159 -22.93 2.05 10.97
N GLU A 160 -21.81 1.46 10.52
CA GLU A 160 -21.69 0.02 10.28
C GLU A 160 -21.77 -0.83 11.56
N LEU A 161 -21.36 -0.28 12.72
CA LEU A 161 -21.42 -0.94 14.03
C LEU A 161 -22.73 -0.66 14.79
N SER A 162 -23.55 0.26 14.31
CA SER A 162 -24.84 0.63 14.91
C SER A 162 -25.93 -0.36 14.56
N ALA A 163 -26.95 -0.46 15.45
CA ALA A 163 -28.10 -1.31 15.23
C ALA A 163 -29.06 -0.70 14.20
N HIS A 164 -29.21 -1.33 13.05
CA HIS A 164 -30.20 -0.99 12.02
C HIS A 164 -30.47 -2.18 11.10
N LYS A 165 -31.55 -2.09 10.32
CA LYS A 165 -31.94 -3.15 9.38
C LYS A 165 -30.81 -3.45 8.38
N ASN A 166 -30.40 -4.72 8.32
CA ASN A 166 -29.28 -5.17 7.52
C ASN A 166 -27.94 -4.50 7.92
N SER A 167 -27.75 -4.11 9.19
CA SER A 167 -26.47 -3.60 9.68
C SER A 167 -25.33 -4.58 9.40
N ARG A 168 -24.11 -4.09 9.24
CA ARG A 168 -22.97 -4.97 9.00
C ARG A 168 -22.73 -5.94 10.15
N VAL A 169 -22.95 -5.50 11.39
CA VAL A 169 -22.91 -6.36 12.57
C VAL A 169 -23.91 -7.51 12.46
N SER A 170 -25.16 -7.22 12.10
CA SER A 170 -26.19 -8.25 11.89
C SER A 170 -25.74 -9.29 10.85
N GLN A 171 -25.18 -8.85 9.70
CA GLN A 171 -24.70 -9.74 8.66
C GLN A 171 -23.55 -10.65 9.15
N ILE A 172 -22.58 -10.09 9.88
CA ILE A 172 -21.45 -10.84 10.46
C ILE A 172 -21.96 -11.88 11.46
N LEU A 173 -22.85 -11.49 12.35
CA LEU A 173 -23.43 -12.38 13.37
C LEU A 173 -24.28 -13.49 12.74
N GLN A 174 -25.08 -13.21 11.71
CA GLN A 174 -25.79 -14.23 10.93
C GLN A 174 -24.84 -15.26 10.33
N GLY A 175 -23.63 -14.81 9.97
CA GLY A 175 -22.54 -15.65 9.50
C GLY A 175 -21.96 -16.57 10.57
N HIS A 176 -22.17 -16.35 11.85
CA HIS A 176 -21.52 -17.08 12.94
C HIS A 176 -22.31 -18.33 13.36
N ASN A 177 -21.61 -19.43 13.69
CA ASN A 177 -22.23 -20.72 14.03
C ASN A 177 -23.19 -20.64 15.22
N LEU A 178 -22.97 -19.72 16.16
CA LEU A 178 -23.86 -19.50 17.32
C LEU A 178 -25.29 -19.12 16.91
N PHE A 179 -25.48 -18.54 15.73
CA PHE A 179 -26.78 -18.08 15.23
C PHE A 179 -27.29 -18.97 14.08
N ALA A 180 -26.63 -20.10 13.84
CA ALA A 180 -27.09 -21.08 12.87
C ALA A 180 -28.34 -21.80 13.40
N LYS A 181 -29.37 -21.86 12.55
CA LYS A 181 -30.63 -22.54 12.89
C LYS A 181 -30.44 -24.07 12.85
N PRO A 182 -30.76 -24.81 13.91
CA PRO A 182 -30.73 -26.27 13.83
C PRO A 182 -31.75 -26.79 12.80
N PRO A 183 -31.43 -27.86 12.06
CA PRO A 183 -32.37 -28.43 11.09
C PRO A 183 -33.71 -28.79 11.73
N GLY A 184 -34.81 -28.22 11.20
CA GLY A 184 -36.18 -28.54 11.67
C GLY A 184 -36.59 -27.98 13.02
N GLN A 185 -35.79 -27.09 13.62
CA GLN A 185 -36.08 -26.46 14.92
C GLN A 185 -35.91 -24.94 14.82
N ASP A 186 -36.65 -24.21 15.67
CA ASP A 186 -36.43 -22.78 15.81
C ASP A 186 -35.20 -22.49 16.65
N HIS A 187 -34.54 -21.38 16.36
CA HIS A 187 -33.42 -20.93 17.17
C HIS A 187 -33.91 -20.45 18.55
N ALA A 188 -33.16 -20.71 19.62
CA ALA A 188 -33.54 -20.31 20.97
C ALA A 188 -33.91 -18.81 21.09
N LEU A 189 -33.22 -17.91 20.36
CA LEU A 189 -33.57 -16.50 20.31
C LEU A 189 -34.96 -16.25 19.73
N GLU A 190 -35.39 -17.00 18.71
CA GLU A 190 -36.73 -16.88 18.12
C GLU A 190 -37.79 -17.29 19.17
N THR A 191 -37.56 -18.38 19.91
CA THR A 191 -38.45 -18.82 20.97
C THR A 191 -38.57 -17.78 22.08
N PHE A 192 -37.50 -17.15 22.51
CA PHE A 192 -37.54 -16.08 23.52
C PHE A 192 -38.32 -14.85 23.04
N VAL A 193 -38.09 -14.42 21.81
CA VAL A 193 -38.80 -13.26 21.25
C VAL A 193 -40.27 -13.60 20.98
N GLN A 194 -40.59 -14.86 20.62
CA GLN A 194 -41.97 -15.31 20.47
C GLN A 194 -42.72 -15.23 21.80
N ALA A 195 -42.11 -15.65 22.90
CA ALA A 195 -42.70 -15.49 24.23
C ALA A 195 -42.90 -14.01 24.61
N ALA A 196 -41.95 -13.13 24.26
CA ALA A 196 -42.10 -11.68 24.44
C ALA A 196 -43.24 -11.11 23.59
N ASN A 197 -43.37 -11.54 22.33
CA ASN A 197 -44.45 -11.14 21.45
C ASN A 197 -45.82 -11.57 21.95
N GLN A 198 -45.92 -12.74 22.58
CA GLN A 198 -47.17 -13.20 23.24
C GLN A 198 -47.57 -12.26 24.39
N ASN A 199 -46.61 -11.80 25.18
CA ASN A 199 -46.89 -10.81 26.24
C ASN A 199 -47.35 -9.47 25.66
N ILE A 200 -46.75 -9.04 24.56
CA ILE A 200 -47.16 -7.82 23.85
C ILE A 200 -48.58 -7.98 23.26
N ASP A 201 -48.86 -9.13 22.65
CA ASP A 201 -50.18 -9.40 22.10
C ASP A 201 -51.26 -9.47 23.22
N SER A 202 -50.89 -10.05 24.39
CA SER A 202 -51.75 -10.03 25.57
C SER A 202 -52.07 -8.61 26.02
N TRP A 203 -51.08 -7.70 26.04
CA TRP A 203 -51.30 -6.30 26.38
C TRP A 203 -52.19 -5.60 25.34
N PHE A 204 -52.06 -5.89 24.04
CA PHE A 204 -52.90 -5.35 22.99
C PHE A 204 -54.35 -5.84 23.10
N ASN A 205 -54.56 -7.07 23.58
CA ASN A 205 -55.87 -7.68 23.77
C ASN A 205 -56.47 -7.38 25.16
N ASP A 206 -55.70 -6.75 26.05
CA ASP A 206 -56.21 -6.34 27.37
C ASP A 206 -57.19 -5.17 27.22
N SER A 207 -58.27 -5.20 27.98
CA SER A 207 -59.31 -4.19 27.95
C SER A 207 -58.97 -2.99 28.84
N THR A 208 -59.20 -1.79 28.34
CA THR A 208 -59.12 -0.59 29.17
C THR A 208 -60.27 -0.62 30.17
N GLN A 209 -59.96 -0.43 31.45
CA GLN A 209 -60.99 -0.21 32.48
C GLN A 209 -61.47 1.26 32.34
N GLU A 210 -62.47 1.48 31.53
CA GLU A 210 -63.21 2.76 31.48
C GLU A 210 -64.33 2.71 32.49
N VAL A 211 -64.59 3.81 33.17
CA VAL A 211 -65.74 3.97 34.03
C VAL A 211 -66.67 5.06 33.41
N ASP A 212 -67.95 4.83 33.45
CA ASP A 212 -68.93 5.84 33.04
C ASP A 212 -68.99 7.02 34.02
N GLU A 213 -69.78 8.04 33.70
CA GLU A 213 -69.94 9.27 34.50
C GLU A 213 -70.46 8.95 35.94
N ASN A 214 -70.95 7.73 36.20
CA ASN A 214 -71.42 7.26 37.50
C ASN A 214 -70.44 6.34 38.22
N GLY A 215 -69.22 6.12 37.65
CA GLY A 215 -68.18 5.26 38.24
C GLY A 215 -68.42 3.77 38.00
N THR A 216 -69.31 3.38 37.09
CA THR A 216 -69.59 1.97 36.75
C THR A 216 -68.57 1.51 35.71
N PRO A 217 -67.90 0.34 35.91
CA PRO A 217 -66.99 -0.17 34.88
C PRO A 217 -67.72 -0.43 33.56
N ILE A 218 -67.33 0.26 32.51
CA ILE A 218 -67.72 -0.09 31.16
C ILE A 218 -66.76 -1.20 30.71
N VAL A 219 -67.26 -2.24 30.07
CA VAL A 219 -66.43 -3.25 29.41
C VAL A 219 -65.67 -2.51 28.30
N GLY A 220 -64.47 -2.09 28.61
CA GLY A 220 -63.62 -1.34 27.69
C GLY A 220 -63.25 -2.20 26.48
N THR A 221 -63.18 -1.58 25.33
CA THR A 221 -62.59 -2.18 24.12
C THR A 221 -61.10 -2.41 24.33
N SER A 222 -60.57 -3.50 23.77
CA SER A 222 -59.15 -3.78 23.86
C SER A 222 -58.30 -2.68 23.18
N HIS A 223 -57.06 -2.50 23.58
CA HIS A 223 -56.14 -1.54 22.96
C HIS A 223 -56.02 -1.78 21.43
N LYS A 224 -56.13 -3.03 21.02
CA LYS A 224 -56.08 -3.46 19.62
C LYS A 224 -57.35 -2.99 18.88
N GLU A 225 -58.55 -3.17 19.46
CA GLU A 225 -59.80 -2.74 18.86
C GLU A 225 -59.88 -1.21 18.73
N GLN A 226 -59.46 -0.49 19.77
CA GLN A 226 -59.47 0.99 19.71
C GLN A 226 -58.59 1.54 18.56
N LEU A 227 -57.42 0.92 18.32
CA LEU A 227 -56.58 1.32 17.21
C LEU A 227 -57.18 0.89 15.88
N LYS A 228 -57.71 -0.33 15.77
CA LYS A 228 -58.35 -0.87 14.60
C LYS A 228 -59.53 0.00 14.19
N ASP A 229 -60.43 0.33 15.11
CA ASP A 229 -61.61 1.15 14.83
C ASP A 229 -61.27 2.55 14.27
N LYS A 230 -60.21 3.16 14.81
CA LYS A 230 -59.71 4.44 14.30
C LYS A 230 -59.18 4.31 12.87
N ILE A 231 -58.38 3.27 12.59
CA ILE A 231 -57.83 3.00 11.26
C ILE A 231 -58.96 2.71 10.27
N ASP A 232 -59.92 1.85 10.68
CA ASP A 232 -61.03 1.45 9.85
C ASP A 232 -61.99 2.62 9.56
N THR A 233 -62.11 3.56 10.52
CA THR A 233 -62.86 4.81 10.29
C THR A 233 -62.17 5.63 9.18
N TYR A 234 -60.88 5.84 9.25
CA TYR A 234 -60.16 6.55 8.18
C TYR A 234 -60.14 5.78 6.86
N LEU A 235 -60.07 4.44 6.88
CA LEU A 235 -60.16 3.62 5.67
C LEU A 235 -61.51 3.81 4.96
N LYS A 236 -62.62 3.89 5.71
CA LYS A 236 -63.97 4.18 5.15
C LYS A 236 -64.04 5.56 4.52
N ASP A 237 -63.33 6.56 5.07
CA ASP A 237 -63.28 7.90 4.55
C ASP A 237 -62.48 8.01 3.22
N PHE A 238 -61.47 7.14 3.05
CA PHE A 238 -60.58 7.17 1.89
C PHE A 238 -60.96 6.18 0.79
N ILE A 239 -61.57 5.08 1.15
CA ILE A 239 -61.87 3.97 0.23
C ILE A 239 -63.32 3.54 0.48
N ASP A 240 -64.17 3.74 -0.51
CA ASP A 240 -65.60 3.37 -0.45
C ASP A 240 -65.73 1.83 -0.48
N SER A 241 -65.23 1.14 0.56
CA SER A 241 -65.25 -0.32 0.66
C SER A 241 -65.35 -0.79 2.11
N ASN A 242 -65.86 -2.01 2.31
CA ASN A 242 -65.97 -2.69 3.60
C ASN A 242 -64.65 -3.40 4.00
N LEU A 243 -63.50 -2.75 3.78
CA LEU A 243 -62.21 -3.28 4.18
C LEU A 243 -61.98 -3.05 5.68
N GLU A 244 -61.46 -4.05 6.32
CA GLU A 244 -61.06 -4.00 7.77
C GLU A 244 -59.55 -4.11 7.88
N SER A 245 -58.96 -3.29 8.76
CA SER A 245 -57.55 -3.40 9.11
C SER A 245 -57.24 -4.55 10.07
N GLU A 246 -56.10 -5.17 9.98
CA GLU A 246 -55.58 -6.18 10.92
C GLU A 246 -54.26 -5.71 11.50
N LEU A 247 -54.17 -5.63 12.83
CA LEU A 247 -52.94 -5.40 13.55
C LEU A 247 -52.28 -6.75 13.88
N LYS A 248 -51.14 -7.03 13.27
CA LYS A 248 -50.41 -8.27 13.47
C LYS A 248 -48.96 -8.02 13.88
N ILE A 249 -48.52 -8.71 14.96
CA ILE A 249 -47.11 -8.73 15.34
C ILE A 249 -46.38 -9.70 14.41
N SER A 250 -45.27 -9.26 13.82
CA SER A 250 -44.48 -10.10 12.90
C SER A 250 -43.79 -11.25 13.67
N ASP A 251 -43.71 -12.42 13.00
CA ASP A 251 -42.98 -13.56 13.54
C ASP A 251 -41.49 -13.21 13.76
N PRO A 252 -40.94 -13.59 14.91
CA PRO A 252 -39.53 -13.33 15.17
C PRO A 252 -38.65 -14.19 14.28
N LYS A 253 -37.71 -13.52 13.58
CA LYS A 253 -36.67 -14.18 12.81
C LYS A 253 -35.32 -13.82 13.41
N VAL A 254 -34.38 -14.78 13.48
CA VAL A 254 -33.02 -14.54 13.99
C VAL A 254 -32.42 -13.27 13.35
N LYS A 255 -32.57 -13.09 12.04
CA LYS A 255 -32.11 -11.90 11.33
C LYS A 255 -32.63 -10.60 11.93
N THR A 256 -33.93 -10.51 12.19
CA THR A 256 -34.56 -9.30 12.75
C THR A 256 -34.06 -9.00 14.16
N ILE A 257 -33.78 -10.05 14.95
CA ILE A 257 -33.22 -9.92 16.29
C ILE A 257 -31.78 -9.39 16.19
N LEU A 258 -30.96 -9.93 15.28
CA LEU A 258 -29.59 -9.50 15.08
C LEU A 258 -29.48 -8.05 14.54
N ASP A 259 -30.48 -7.57 13.81
CA ASP A 259 -30.55 -6.17 13.35
C ASP A 259 -30.66 -5.15 14.50
N THR A 260 -31.04 -5.60 15.72
CA THR A 260 -31.11 -4.76 16.92
C THR A 260 -29.78 -4.72 17.70
N ILE A 261 -28.79 -5.51 17.29
CA ILE A 261 -27.50 -5.62 18.00
C ILE A 261 -26.52 -4.58 17.46
N SER A 262 -25.88 -3.84 18.37
CA SER A 262 -24.74 -2.96 18.08
C SER A 262 -23.49 -3.42 18.81
N VAL A 263 -22.32 -3.10 18.25
CA VAL A 263 -21.01 -3.36 18.89
C VAL A 263 -20.42 -2.06 19.36
N ARG A 264 -20.11 -1.94 20.65
CA ARG A 264 -19.54 -0.73 21.26
C ARG A 264 -18.43 -1.11 22.25
N VAL A 265 -17.49 -0.17 22.46
CA VAL A 265 -16.48 -0.34 23.52
C VAL A 265 -17.10 0.00 24.87
N LYS A 266 -16.97 -0.92 25.82
CA LYS A 266 -17.47 -0.72 27.18
C LYS A 266 -16.81 0.51 27.83
N GLN A 267 -17.59 1.33 28.52
CA GLN A 267 -17.15 2.49 29.31
C GLN A 267 -16.66 3.72 28.49
N ASN A 268 -16.85 3.77 27.19
CA ASN A 268 -16.42 4.93 26.39
C ASN A 268 -17.49 5.29 25.34
N SER A 269 -18.21 6.37 25.55
CA SER A 269 -19.33 6.76 24.67
C SER A 269 -18.90 7.59 23.44
N ASN A 270 -17.73 8.26 23.51
CA ASN A 270 -17.23 9.13 22.45
C ASN A 270 -15.85 8.67 22.00
N LEU A 271 -15.82 7.67 21.12
CA LEU A 271 -14.58 7.16 20.55
C LEU A 271 -14.17 7.96 19.33
N GLY A 272 -12.88 8.25 19.19
CA GLY A 272 -12.34 8.80 17.95
C GLY A 272 -12.38 7.78 16.80
N LEU A 273 -12.47 8.28 15.56
CA LEU A 273 -12.59 7.49 14.33
C LEU A 273 -11.57 6.34 14.23
N GLY A 274 -10.32 6.56 14.65
CA GLY A 274 -9.29 5.52 14.61
C GLY A 274 -9.57 4.32 15.53
N THR A 275 -10.24 4.52 16.67
CA THR A 275 -10.65 3.43 17.57
C THR A 275 -11.87 2.70 17.01
N MET A 276 -12.84 3.44 16.46
CA MET A 276 -14.00 2.87 15.81
C MET A 276 -13.60 2.03 14.59
N ASN A 277 -12.66 2.50 13.77
CA ASN A 277 -12.13 1.71 12.65
C ASN A 277 -11.46 0.41 13.10
N ARG A 278 -10.69 0.43 14.18
CA ARG A 278 -10.09 -0.81 14.72
C ARG A 278 -11.14 -1.77 15.24
N LEU A 279 -12.20 -1.26 15.88
CA LEU A 279 -13.32 -2.09 16.34
C LEU A 279 -14.05 -2.72 15.15
N TYR A 280 -14.33 -1.93 14.11
CA TYR A 280 -14.93 -2.41 12.88
C TYR A 280 -14.08 -3.51 12.21
N MET A 281 -12.77 -3.28 12.05
CA MET A 281 -11.86 -4.29 11.51
C MET A 281 -11.84 -5.57 12.35
N ALA A 282 -11.83 -5.44 13.69
CA ALA A 282 -11.89 -6.59 14.58
C ALA A 282 -13.19 -7.38 14.40
N THR A 283 -14.31 -6.68 14.22
CA THR A 283 -15.63 -7.29 13.98
C THR A 283 -15.67 -8.00 12.63
N GLU A 284 -15.12 -7.41 11.57
CA GLU A 284 -15.00 -8.04 10.25
C GLU A 284 -14.14 -9.31 10.28
N LEU A 285 -13.06 -9.31 11.06
CA LEU A 285 -12.20 -10.47 11.20
C LEU A 285 -12.90 -11.68 11.87
N LEU A 286 -14.02 -11.47 12.59
CA LEU A 286 -14.84 -12.58 13.06
C LEU A 286 -15.41 -13.40 11.91
N HIS A 287 -15.71 -12.76 10.78
CA HIS A 287 -16.23 -13.45 9.60
C HIS A 287 -15.24 -14.45 9.01
N LEU A 288 -13.94 -14.12 9.05
CA LEU A 288 -12.87 -14.97 8.56
C LEU A 288 -12.55 -16.17 9.46
N ASN A 289 -13.00 -16.16 10.73
CA ASN A 289 -12.67 -17.17 11.71
C ASN A 289 -13.90 -17.93 12.26
N ASN A 290 -15.06 -17.80 11.65
CA ASN A 290 -16.33 -18.30 12.17
C ASN A 290 -16.57 -19.81 11.99
N GLY A 291 -15.60 -20.56 11.46
CA GLY A 291 -15.68 -22.01 11.24
C GLY A 291 -16.66 -22.46 10.16
N LYS A 292 -17.20 -21.53 9.37
CA LYS A 292 -18.03 -21.86 8.21
C LYS A 292 -17.18 -22.36 7.05
N PRO A 293 -17.71 -23.29 6.23
CA PRO A 293 -17.07 -23.68 5.00
C PRO A 293 -17.03 -22.51 4.01
N GLY A 294 -15.93 -22.34 3.29
CA GLY A 294 -15.76 -21.31 2.28
C GLY A 294 -14.35 -20.74 2.23
N LEU A 295 -14.17 -19.80 1.33
CA LEU A 295 -12.90 -19.09 1.12
C LEU A 295 -12.61 -18.14 2.29
N HIS A 296 -11.47 -18.30 2.93
CA HIS A 296 -10.97 -17.38 3.95
C HIS A 296 -10.04 -16.33 3.33
N LEU A 297 -10.63 -15.40 2.58
CA LEU A 297 -9.93 -14.30 1.90
C LEU A 297 -10.39 -12.95 2.44
N GLY A 298 -9.43 -12.15 2.91
CA GLY A 298 -9.63 -10.75 3.28
C GLY A 298 -9.06 -9.82 2.21
N LEU A 299 -9.90 -8.95 1.65
CA LEU A 299 -9.49 -7.84 0.79
C LEU A 299 -9.50 -6.55 1.62
N ILE A 300 -8.41 -5.80 1.61
CA ILE A 300 -8.26 -4.60 2.44
C ILE A 300 -7.76 -3.45 1.56
N GLU A 301 -8.51 -2.38 1.48
CA GLU A 301 -8.07 -1.14 0.85
C GLU A 301 -7.68 -0.11 1.89
N GLU A 302 -6.53 0.53 1.63
CA GLU A 302 -6.02 1.65 2.43
C GLU A 302 -6.14 1.41 3.94
N LEU A 303 -5.43 0.38 4.42
CA LEU A 303 -5.47 0.00 5.84
C LEU A 303 -5.15 1.18 6.77
N GLU A 304 -4.35 2.12 6.29
CA GLU A 304 -3.93 3.35 6.97
C GLU A 304 -5.05 4.35 7.25
N ALA A 305 -6.16 4.29 6.53
CA ALA A 305 -7.23 5.27 6.64
C ALA A 305 -7.70 5.47 8.10
N HIS A 306 -7.64 6.70 8.58
CA HIS A 306 -7.98 7.11 9.95
C HIS A 306 -7.16 6.45 11.08
N LEU A 307 -6.03 5.81 10.77
CA LEU A 307 -5.13 5.23 11.75
C LEU A 307 -3.84 6.04 11.87
N HIS A 308 -3.47 6.42 13.10
CA HIS A 308 -2.15 7.01 13.31
C HIS A 308 -1.04 5.93 13.14
N PRO A 309 0.21 6.32 12.84
CA PRO A 309 1.29 5.38 12.46
C PRO A 309 1.47 4.18 13.39
N GLN A 310 1.43 4.37 14.71
CA GLN A 310 1.59 3.28 15.67
C GLN A 310 0.44 2.26 15.63
N ALA A 311 -0.78 2.73 15.34
CA ALA A 311 -1.93 1.85 15.17
C ALA A 311 -1.83 1.03 13.88
N GLN A 312 -1.37 1.65 12.78
CA GLN A 312 -1.10 0.98 11.51
C GLN A 312 -0.12 -0.19 11.71
N MET A 313 0.98 0.06 12.42
CA MET A 313 1.99 -0.97 12.69
C MET A 313 1.45 -2.14 13.54
N LYS A 314 0.60 -1.87 14.54
CA LYS A 314 -0.04 -2.91 15.36
C LYS A 314 -0.99 -3.78 14.54
N VAL A 315 -1.80 -3.16 13.69
CA VAL A 315 -2.74 -3.90 12.83
C VAL A 315 -1.97 -4.76 11.83
N MET A 316 -0.93 -4.21 11.19
CA MET A 316 -0.07 -4.97 10.27
C MET A 316 0.53 -6.21 10.95
N SER A 317 1.12 -6.08 12.12
CA SER A 317 1.68 -7.21 12.87
C SER A 317 0.62 -8.26 13.21
N SER A 318 -0.60 -7.84 13.54
CA SER A 318 -1.72 -8.75 13.80
C SER A 318 -2.17 -9.50 12.56
N LEU A 319 -2.22 -8.85 11.39
CA LEU A 319 -2.59 -9.51 10.13
C LEU A 319 -1.54 -10.52 9.68
N GLN A 320 -0.26 -10.19 9.79
CA GLN A 320 0.85 -11.09 9.43
C GLN A 320 0.87 -12.38 10.25
N SER A 321 0.43 -12.33 11.51
CA SER A 321 0.41 -13.50 12.41
C SER A 321 -0.74 -14.47 12.14
N ARG A 322 -1.74 -14.09 11.32
CA ARG A 322 -2.92 -14.92 11.07
C ARG A 322 -2.69 -15.90 9.91
N ASN A 323 -3.34 -17.06 10.00
CA ASN A 323 -3.32 -18.05 8.92
C ASN A 323 -4.53 -17.88 7.98
N VAL A 324 -4.66 -16.68 7.42
CA VAL A 324 -5.72 -16.27 6.48
C VAL A 324 -5.05 -15.58 5.32
N GLN A 325 -5.56 -15.76 4.11
CA GLN A 325 -5.07 -15.03 2.95
C GLN A 325 -5.62 -13.60 2.97
N PHE A 326 -4.70 -12.63 2.93
CA PHE A 326 -5.03 -11.22 2.78
C PHE A 326 -4.44 -10.68 1.47
N ILE A 327 -5.20 -9.85 0.79
CA ILE A 327 -4.73 -9.00 -0.32
C ILE A 327 -5.06 -7.58 0.09
N MET A 328 -4.04 -6.76 0.25
CA MET A 328 -4.22 -5.40 0.72
C MET A 328 -3.50 -4.38 -0.16
N SER A 329 -4.10 -3.22 -0.32
CA SER A 329 -3.44 -2.05 -0.90
C SER A 329 -3.06 -1.06 0.19
N THR A 330 -1.94 -0.38 -0.01
CA THR A 330 -1.49 0.68 0.89
C THR A 330 -0.66 1.73 0.18
N HIS A 331 -0.75 2.97 0.67
CA HIS A 331 0.12 4.09 0.34
C HIS A 331 0.98 4.52 1.54
N SER A 332 0.98 3.75 2.63
CA SER A 332 1.65 4.12 3.88
C SER A 332 3.07 3.56 3.97
N PRO A 333 4.11 4.43 4.00
CA PRO A 333 5.47 4.02 4.33
C PRO A 333 5.57 3.38 5.73
N ASN A 334 4.70 3.77 6.67
CA ASN A 334 4.65 3.16 8.00
C ASN A 334 4.26 1.67 7.95
N LEU A 335 3.30 1.33 7.09
CA LEU A 335 2.90 -0.07 6.90
C LEU A 335 4.00 -0.85 6.21
N THR A 336 4.54 -0.34 5.11
CA THR A 336 5.57 -1.03 4.32
C THR A 336 6.86 -1.24 5.11
N SER A 337 7.24 -0.32 6.00
CA SER A 337 8.41 -0.48 6.89
C SER A 337 8.26 -1.61 7.92
N LYS A 338 7.07 -2.19 8.10
CA LYS A 338 6.80 -3.29 9.04
C LYS A 338 6.54 -4.63 8.36
N VAL A 339 6.61 -4.64 7.04
CA VAL A 339 6.49 -5.87 6.26
C VAL A 339 7.75 -6.70 6.41
N ARG A 340 7.60 -7.98 6.73
CA ARG A 340 8.72 -8.92 6.80
C ARG A 340 9.02 -9.49 5.42
N LEU A 341 9.82 -8.80 4.65
CA LEU A 341 10.17 -9.17 3.27
C LEU A 341 10.94 -10.50 3.20
N ALA A 342 11.73 -10.83 4.23
CA ALA A 342 12.47 -12.08 4.32
C ALA A 342 11.57 -13.31 4.53
N ASP A 343 10.32 -13.15 4.99
CA ASP A 343 9.36 -14.25 5.11
C ASP A 343 8.68 -14.54 3.76
N LYS A 344 9.48 -15.00 2.81
CA LYS A 344 9.04 -15.27 1.44
C LYS A 344 7.90 -16.28 1.30
N ASN A 345 7.65 -17.10 2.33
CA ASN A 345 6.56 -18.07 2.31
C ASN A 345 5.22 -17.47 2.74
N SER A 346 5.25 -16.44 3.56
CA SER A 346 4.06 -15.83 4.15
C SER A 346 3.73 -14.46 3.56
N VAL A 347 4.70 -13.76 3.00
CA VAL A 347 4.55 -12.41 2.47
C VAL A 347 4.83 -12.37 0.97
N ASN A 348 3.97 -11.68 0.25
CA ASN A 348 4.13 -11.32 -1.15
C ASN A 348 4.03 -9.80 -1.27
N PHE A 349 5.16 -9.16 -1.53
CA PHE A 349 5.23 -7.73 -1.72
C PHE A 349 5.23 -7.42 -3.21
N ILE A 350 4.25 -6.67 -3.69
CA ILE A 350 4.01 -6.43 -5.11
C ILE A 350 4.01 -4.93 -5.36
N MET A 351 4.99 -4.45 -6.11
CA MET A 351 5.00 -3.08 -6.60
C MET A 351 4.10 -2.98 -7.83
N CYS A 352 3.18 -2.02 -7.81
CA CYS A 352 2.29 -1.70 -8.94
C CYS A 352 2.81 -0.42 -9.60
N HIS A 353 3.17 -0.48 -10.87
CA HIS A 353 3.66 0.67 -11.61
C HIS A 353 3.25 0.58 -13.09
N GLY A 354 2.87 1.71 -13.68
CA GLY A 354 2.38 1.73 -15.07
C GLY A 354 1.16 0.83 -15.25
N THR A 355 1.26 -0.11 -16.16
CA THR A 355 0.22 -1.12 -16.46
C THR A 355 0.62 -2.53 -16.02
N ASP A 356 1.61 -2.67 -15.13
CA ASP A 356 2.12 -3.98 -14.72
C ASP A 356 2.34 -4.06 -13.20
N VAL A 357 2.65 -5.25 -12.75
CA VAL A 357 3.00 -5.55 -11.36
C VAL A 357 4.38 -6.20 -11.28
N TYR A 358 5.09 -5.88 -10.22
CA TYR A 358 6.49 -6.27 -10.01
C TYR A 358 6.63 -6.90 -8.62
N PRO A 359 6.48 -8.21 -8.49
CA PRO A 359 6.71 -8.90 -7.22
C PRO A 359 8.16 -8.73 -6.77
N LEU A 360 8.34 -8.48 -5.47
CA LEU A 360 9.65 -8.32 -4.84
C LEU A 360 10.04 -9.65 -4.18
N ASN A 361 10.77 -10.48 -4.91
CA ASN A 361 11.27 -11.76 -4.44
C ASN A 361 12.59 -12.13 -5.14
N PRO A 362 13.34 -13.15 -4.64
CA PRO A 362 14.63 -13.53 -5.22
C PRO A 362 14.58 -14.00 -6.70
N ASP A 363 13.43 -14.50 -7.15
CA ASP A 363 13.28 -15.03 -8.51
C ASP A 363 13.03 -13.93 -9.54
N THR A 364 12.62 -12.74 -9.08
CA THR A 364 12.20 -11.62 -9.94
C THR A 364 13.07 -10.38 -9.79
N THR A 365 13.94 -10.33 -8.78
CA THR A 365 14.86 -9.23 -8.52
C THR A 365 16.26 -9.74 -8.31
N ARG A 366 17.22 -8.82 -8.33
CA ARG A 366 18.64 -9.12 -8.08
C ARG A 366 18.98 -9.28 -6.58
N LEU A 367 18.00 -9.12 -5.70
CA LEU A 367 18.15 -9.26 -4.25
C LEU A 367 18.42 -10.72 -3.86
N LYS A 368 19.42 -10.91 -3.00
CA LYS A 368 19.72 -12.20 -2.36
C LYS A 368 18.94 -12.35 -1.05
N GLU A 369 18.85 -13.56 -0.53
CA GLU A 369 18.19 -13.81 0.77
C GLU A 369 18.79 -12.98 1.93
N SER A 370 20.10 -12.73 1.90
CA SER A 370 20.77 -11.85 2.87
C SER A 370 20.28 -10.39 2.77
N ASP A 371 19.93 -9.94 1.56
CA ASP A 371 19.50 -8.57 1.34
C ASP A 371 18.07 -8.37 1.84
N PHE A 372 17.19 -9.35 1.70
CA PHE A 372 15.86 -9.32 2.31
C PHE A 372 15.93 -9.22 3.85
N LYS A 373 16.83 -9.98 4.50
CA LYS A 373 17.04 -9.88 5.94
C LYS A 373 17.58 -8.50 6.35
N PHE A 374 18.47 -7.94 5.54
CA PHE A 374 18.96 -6.59 5.73
C PHE A 374 17.83 -5.55 5.60
N LEU A 375 17.02 -5.64 4.56
CA LEU A 375 15.89 -4.74 4.35
C LEU A 375 14.88 -4.81 5.50
N ASP A 376 14.57 -6.00 6.02
CA ASP A 376 13.70 -6.16 7.20
C ASP A 376 14.20 -5.39 8.43
N THR A 377 15.51 -5.19 8.54
CA THR A 377 16.14 -4.50 9.68
C THR A 377 16.25 -3.00 9.43
N PHE A 378 16.62 -2.59 8.23
CA PHE A 378 17.06 -1.23 7.92
C PHE A 378 16.07 -0.43 7.04
N LEU A 379 15.01 -1.07 6.52
CA LEU A 379 13.96 -0.39 5.78
C LEU A 379 13.00 0.30 6.76
N ASP A 380 13.34 1.51 7.15
CA ASP A 380 12.50 2.36 8.00
C ASP A 380 11.45 3.14 7.19
N VAL A 381 10.66 3.97 7.87
CA VAL A 381 9.58 4.76 7.27
C VAL A 381 10.10 5.71 6.19
N THR A 382 11.26 6.35 6.43
CA THR A 382 11.86 7.32 5.49
C THR A 382 12.34 6.63 4.24
N LYS A 383 13.02 5.49 4.37
CA LYS A 383 13.50 4.69 3.24
C LYS A 383 12.36 4.01 2.47
N SER A 384 11.25 3.70 3.13
CA SER A 384 10.08 3.09 2.48
C SER A 384 9.39 4.02 1.46
N ASN A 385 9.69 5.33 1.47
CA ASN A 385 9.20 6.27 0.45
C ASN A 385 9.63 5.88 -0.97
N LEU A 386 10.75 5.14 -1.13
CA LEU A 386 11.21 4.67 -2.43
C LEU A 386 10.18 3.84 -3.21
N PHE A 387 9.20 3.19 -2.53
CA PHE A 387 8.17 2.39 -3.18
C PHE A 387 7.01 3.21 -3.78
N TYR A 388 6.96 4.51 -3.49
CA TYR A 388 5.86 5.40 -3.87
C TYR A 388 6.30 6.54 -4.79
N ALA A 389 7.59 6.61 -5.11
CA ALA A 389 8.17 7.67 -5.91
C ALA A 389 8.17 7.33 -7.41
N LYS A 390 8.07 8.36 -8.26
CA LYS A 390 8.25 8.26 -9.73
C LYS A 390 9.72 8.23 -10.16
N GLY A 391 10.61 8.62 -9.26
CA GLY A 391 12.05 8.53 -9.40
C GLY A 391 12.73 8.47 -8.04
N VAL A 392 13.91 7.90 -7.95
CA VAL A 392 14.62 7.70 -6.68
C VAL A 392 16.06 8.16 -6.79
N ILE A 393 16.55 8.91 -5.80
CA ILE A 393 17.97 9.22 -5.64
C ILE A 393 18.44 8.57 -4.34
N LEU A 394 19.35 7.60 -4.44
CA LEU A 394 19.98 6.95 -3.30
C LEU A 394 21.29 7.65 -2.98
N VAL A 395 21.49 8.07 -1.74
CA VAL A 395 22.69 8.80 -1.28
C VAL A 395 23.29 8.12 -0.05
N GLU A 396 24.61 8.29 0.13
CA GLU A 396 25.33 7.65 1.25
C GLU A 396 25.18 8.43 2.56
N GLY A 397 24.96 9.74 2.50
CA GLY A 397 25.02 10.58 3.68
C GLY A 397 24.07 11.77 3.70
N TRP A 398 24.14 12.50 4.81
CA TRP A 398 23.33 13.68 5.06
C TRP A 398 23.73 14.89 4.20
N ALA A 399 24.99 14.96 3.78
CA ALA A 399 25.47 16.08 2.97
C ALA A 399 24.80 16.10 1.59
N GLU A 400 24.75 14.96 0.93
CA GLU A 400 24.08 14.77 -0.34
C GLU A 400 22.56 14.99 -0.20
N GLU A 401 21.97 14.42 0.87
CA GLU A 401 20.53 14.55 1.14
C GLU A 401 20.08 16.00 1.31
N LEU A 402 20.92 16.85 1.90
CA LEU A 402 20.67 18.28 2.07
C LEU A 402 20.94 19.08 0.79
N LEU A 403 22.02 18.75 0.06
CA LEU A 403 22.49 19.56 -1.06
C LEU A 403 21.69 19.30 -2.35
N ILE A 404 21.38 18.04 -2.66
CA ILE A 404 20.75 17.66 -3.92
C ILE A 404 19.38 18.33 -4.14
N PRO A 405 18.45 18.39 -3.17
CA PRO A 405 17.17 19.08 -3.37
C PRO A 405 17.34 20.57 -3.66
N THR A 406 18.31 21.20 -3.03
CA THR A 406 18.60 22.63 -3.24
C THR A 406 19.15 22.90 -4.64
N LEU A 407 20.07 22.06 -5.11
CA LEU A 407 20.59 22.13 -6.48
C LEU A 407 19.48 21.87 -7.49
N ALA A 408 18.67 20.83 -7.29
CA ALA A 408 17.53 20.51 -8.13
C ALA A 408 16.56 21.69 -8.28
N ASN A 409 16.24 22.36 -7.18
CA ASN A 409 15.37 23.53 -7.19
C ASN A 409 16.01 24.68 -7.99
N LYS A 410 17.30 25.00 -7.78
CA LYS A 410 18.02 26.03 -8.52
C LYS A 410 18.11 25.77 -10.02
N LEU A 411 18.05 24.51 -10.42
CA LEU A 411 18.04 24.09 -11.82
C LEU A 411 16.62 24.00 -12.42
N GLY A 412 15.58 24.37 -11.67
CA GLY A 412 14.19 24.26 -12.10
C GLY A 412 13.68 22.81 -12.21
N MET A 413 14.31 21.88 -11.50
CA MET A 413 13.98 20.45 -11.45
C MET A 413 13.61 20.06 -10.02
N ASP A 414 12.71 20.83 -9.37
CA ASP A 414 12.27 20.54 -8.01
C ASP A 414 11.85 19.07 -7.85
N LEU A 415 12.43 18.38 -6.85
CA LEU A 415 12.23 16.95 -6.66
C LEU A 415 10.78 16.63 -6.25
N THR A 416 10.14 17.50 -5.48
CA THR A 416 8.75 17.32 -5.04
C THR A 416 7.80 17.40 -6.24
N ASN A 417 7.98 18.39 -7.11
CA ASN A 417 7.16 18.55 -8.31
C ASN A 417 7.34 17.41 -9.33
N ASN A 418 8.51 16.75 -9.31
CA ASN A 418 8.79 15.59 -10.15
C ASN A 418 8.50 14.26 -9.43
N GLU A 419 7.94 14.29 -8.20
CA GLU A 419 7.64 13.12 -7.37
C GLU A 419 8.86 12.20 -7.17
N VAL A 420 10.05 12.79 -7.03
CA VAL A 420 11.32 12.09 -6.81
C VAL A 420 11.62 12.04 -5.32
N SER A 421 11.89 10.85 -4.80
CA SER A 421 12.32 10.65 -3.42
C SER A 421 13.84 10.55 -3.33
N ILE A 422 14.44 11.36 -2.44
CA ILE A 422 15.82 11.16 -2.02
C ILE A 422 15.84 10.26 -0.79
N VAL A 423 16.72 9.24 -0.80
CA VAL A 423 16.79 8.22 0.26
C VAL A 423 18.23 8.08 0.72
N ASN A 424 18.48 8.51 1.95
CA ASN A 424 19.76 8.34 2.61
C ASN A 424 19.88 6.92 3.18
N VAL A 425 20.84 6.15 2.67
CA VAL A 425 21.06 4.77 3.09
C VAL A 425 22.03 4.66 4.27
N GLY A 426 22.70 5.76 4.63
CA GLY A 426 23.59 5.86 5.79
C GLY A 426 24.89 5.04 5.69
N SER A 427 25.20 4.49 4.54
CA SER A 427 26.37 3.63 4.32
C SER A 427 26.56 3.28 2.85
N THR A 428 27.60 2.51 2.54
CA THR A 428 27.83 1.93 1.20
C THR A 428 26.84 0.79 0.84
N ALA A 429 25.77 0.60 1.61
CA ALA A 429 24.75 -0.43 1.36
C ALA A 429 23.75 -0.07 0.23
N TYR A 430 23.99 1.00 -0.50
CA TYR A 430 23.11 1.48 -1.58
C TYR A 430 22.77 0.40 -2.62
N LEU A 431 23.67 -0.55 -2.88
CA LEU A 431 23.41 -1.65 -3.82
C LEU A 431 22.19 -2.49 -3.43
N ARG A 432 21.93 -2.69 -2.13
CA ARG A 432 20.79 -3.46 -1.66
C ARG A 432 19.46 -2.75 -1.94
N TYR A 433 19.44 -1.43 -1.80
CA TYR A 433 18.27 -0.62 -2.15
C TYR A 433 18.09 -0.49 -3.66
N ALA A 434 19.18 -0.27 -4.41
CA ALA A 434 19.15 -0.20 -5.85
C ALA A 434 18.66 -1.51 -6.50
N ASN A 435 19.09 -2.67 -5.98
CA ASN A 435 18.69 -3.98 -6.47
C ASN A 435 17.19 -4.30 -6.27
N ILE A 436 16.44 -3.53 -5.48
CA ILE A 436 14.97 -3.59 -5.43
C ILE A 436 14.38 -3.31 -6.83
N PHE A 437 15.00 -2.41 -7.57
CA PHE A 437 14.54 -1.95 -8.89
C PHE A 437 15.17 -2.71 -10.06
N VAL A 438 16.17 -3.56 -9.82
CA VAL A 438 16.81 -4.36 -10.86
C VAL A 438 16.08 -5.69 -11.01
N ARG A 439 15.45 -5.88 -12.16
CA ARG A 439 14.64 -7.07 -12.48
C ARG A 439 15.48 -8.16 -13.11
N THR A 440 15.09 -9.43 -12.84
CA THR A 440 15.68 -10.65 -13.43
C THR A 440 14.67 -11.48 -14.21
N ASP A 441 13.41 -11.07 -14.22
CA ASP A 441 12.27 -11.75 -14.86
C ASP A 441 11.99 -11.26 -16.30
N GLY A 442 12.91 -10.50 -16.90
CA GLY A 442 12.76 -9.95 -18.25
C GLY A 442 11.88 -8.70 -18.33
N LYS A 443 11.36 -8.22 -17.20
CA LYS A 443 10.64 -6.95 -17.12
C LYS A 443 11.59 -5.79 -16.84
N THR A 444 11.19 -4.59 -17.20
CA THR A 444 11.85 -3.34 -16.82
C THR A 444 10.89 -2.49 -16.00
N LEU A 445 11.32 -2.09 -14.80
CA LEU A 445 10.55 -1.17 -13.97
C LEU A 445 10.89 0.27 -14.37
N ASP A 446 9.93 1.00 -14.93
CA ASP A 446 10.13 2.38 -15.44
C ASP A 446 10.16 3.42 -14.31
N ILE A 447 10.95 3.16 -13.28
CA ILE A 447 11.28 4.10 -12.20
C ILE A 447 12.78 4.37 -12.30
N PRO A 448 13.23 5.59 -12.69
CA PRO A 448 14.63 5.91 -12.72
C PRO A 448 15.20 5.97 -11.32
N VAL A 449 16.32 5.30 -11.11
CA VAL A 449 17.03 5.25 -9.84
C VAL A 449 18.46 5.75 -10.06
N SER A 450 18.79 6.86 -9.42
CA SER A 450 20.13 7.43 -9.40
C SER A 450 20.83 7.06 -8.11
N VAL A 451 21.93 6.32 -8.20
CA VAL A 451 22.78 6.00 -7.06
C VAL A 451 23.95 6.99 -7.06
N VAL A 452 24.04 7.82 -6.03
CA VAL A 452 25.11 8.79 -5.84
C VAL A 452 26.08 8.25 -4.78
N THR A 453 27.36 8.13 -5.13
CA THR A 453 28.39 7.53 -4.27
C THR A 453 29.73 8.26 -4.41
N ASP A 454 30.51 8.24 -3.34
CA ASP A 454 31.87 8.74 -3.35
C ASP A 454 32.84 7.80 -4.10
N LEU A 455 33.97 8.32 -4.56
CA LEU A 455 35.03 7.51 -5.17
C LEU A 455 35.87 6.80 -4.12
N ASP A 456 35.95 7.36 -2.93
CA ASP A 456 36.70 6.83 -1.79
C ASP A 456 38.21 6.51 -2.06
N ILE A 457 38.86 7.41 -2.79
CA ILE A 457 40.31 7.37 -3.01
C ILE A 457 40.91 8.68 -2.52
N ALA A 458 41.76 8.61 -1.50
CA ALA A 458 42.33 9.78 -0.84
C ALA A 458 43.71 10.15 -1.41
N PRO A 459 44.06 11.45 -1.50
CA PRO A 459 45.40 11.91 -1.80
C PRO A 459 46.42 11.28 -0.82
N GLN A 460 47.60 10.91 -1.33
CA GLN A 460 48.67 10.33 -0.50
C GLN A 460 49.56 11.43 0.04
N LEU A 461 50.12 11.21 1.21
CA LEU A 461 51.12 12.08 1.79
C LEU A 461 52.42 11.94 0.97
N LEU A 462 52.98 13.05 0.53
CA LEU A 462 54.30 13.04 -0.04
C LEU A 462 55.28 12.78 1.09
N SER A 463 56.04 11.68 1.02
CA SER A 463 57.09 11.37 2.00
C SER A 463 58.18 12.41 1.88
N HIS A 464 58.37 13.25 2.88
CA HIS A 464 59.62 13.93 3.07
C HIS A 464 60.61 12.90 3.65
N ASP A 465 61.86 12.89 3.15
CA ASP A 465 62.93 12.10 3.71
C ASP A 465 63.04 12.40 5.22
N GLU A 466 63.18 11.36 6.00
CA GLU A 466 63.12 11.35 7.51
C GLU A 466 64.22 12.18 8.20
N GLN A 467 64.86 13.14 7.51
CA GLN A 467 66.02 13.86 8.04
C GLN A 467 65.82 15.36 8.36
N GLU A 468 64.64 15.95 8.12
CA GLU A 468 64.37 17.33 8.48
C GLU A 468 63.06 17.47 9.27
N GLU A 469 63.07 17.10 10.57
CA GLU A 469 62.08 17.61 11.53
C GLU A 469 62.45 19.08 11.87
N GLU A 470 62.21 20.00 10.96
CA GLU A 470 62.09 21.42 11.28
C GLU A 470 60.66 21.74 11.67
N ASP A 471 60.49 22.35 12.86
CA ASP A 471 59.26 22.92 13.37
C ASP A 471 58.61 23.84 12.30
N GLY A 472 57.62 23.36 11.54
CA GLY A 472 56.93 24.14 10.53
C GLY A 472 56.81 23.50 9.13
N ALA A 473 57.20 22.25 8.94
CA ALA A 473 57.09 21.57 7.64
C ALA A 473 55.65 21.58 7.13
N VAL A 474 55.44 22.14 5.97
CA VAL A 474 54.15 22.13 5.27
C VAL A 474 53.88 20.70 4.80
N ILE A 475 52.85 20.09 5.33
CA ILE A 475 52.41 18.77 4.90
C ILE A 475 51.88 18.87 3.47
N GLU A 476 52.54 18.26 2.51
CA GLU A 476 52.12 18.23 1.11
C GLU A 476 51.47 16.89 0.78
N TYR A 477 50.41 16.94 0.01
CA TYR A 477 49.71 15.76 -0.52
C TYR A 477 49.86 15.67 -2.03
N SER A 478 50.17 14.46 -2.52
CA SER A 478 50.15 14.18 -3.96
C SER A 478 48.74 14.29 -4.55
N ALA A 479 48.64 14.78 -5.76
CA ALA A 479 47.42 14.62 -6.52
C ALA A 479 47.17 13.11 -6.76
N ILE A 480 45.92 12.72 -6.76
CA ILE A 480 45.51 11.34 -7.16
C ILE A 480 45.72 11.25 -8.67
N SER A 481 46.34 10.15 -9.13
CA SER A 481 46.51 9.98 -10.59
C SER A 481 45.15 9.71 -11.25
N GLU A 482 44.97 10.21 -12.46
CA GLU A 482 43.77 9.95 -13.26
C GLU A 482 43.60 8.45 -13.53
N GLU A 483 44.70 7.71 -13.64
CA GLU A 483 44.68 6.26 -13.82
C GLU A 483 44.07 5.54 -12.60
N ASP A 484 44.48 5.91 -11.39
CA ASP A 484 43.95 5.34 -10.15
C ASP A 484 42.44 5.67 -9.94
N GLU A 485 42.04 6.91 -10.25
CA GLU A 485 40.64 7.31 -10.21
C GLU A 485 39.79 6.48 -11.19
N ASN A 486 40.27 6.32 -12.42
CA ASN A 486 39.58 5.57 -13.46
C ASN A 486 39.50 4.07 -13.12
N GLU A 487 40.58 3.48 -12.57
CA GLU A 487 40.56 2.09 -12.10
C GLU A 487 39.55 1.90 -10.96
N LYS A 488 39.52 2.80 -10.01
CA LYS A 488 38.56 2.74 -8.90
C LYS A 488 37.11 2.88 -9.37
N LYS A 489 36.83 3.86 -10.26
CA LYS A 489 35.51 4.03 -10.90
C LYS A 489 35.08 2.76 -11.62
N ARG A 490 35.99 2.12 -12.35
CA ARG A 490 35.74 0.85 -13.04
C ARG A 490 35.36 -0.25 -12.03
N LYS A 491 36.12 -0.42 -10.94
CA LYS A 491 35.83 -1.42 -9.89
C LYS A 491 34.46 -1.20 -9.24
N ILE A 492 34.09 0.05 -8.95
CA ILE A 492 32.78 0.39 -8.38
C ILE A 492 31.66 0.02 -9.37
N LYS A 493 31.82 0.39 -10.67
CA LYS A 493 30.85 0.04 -11.72
C LYS A 493 30.73 -1.46 -11.93
N GLU A 494 31.83 -2.19 -11.94
CA GLU A 494 31.84 -3.66 -12.05
C GLU A 494 31.16 -4.33 -10.86
N SER A 495 31.36 -3.81 -9.65
CA SER A 495 30.69 -4.30 -8.43
C SER A 495 29.18 -4.05 -8.48
N ALA A 496 28.74 -2.89 -8.92
CA ALA A 496 27.33 -2.56 -9.10
C ALA A 496 26.73 -3.34 -10.26
N ASN A 497 27.43 -3.42 -11.39
CA ASN A 497 27.08 -4.16 -12.61
C ASN A 497 25.58 -4.02 -12.97
N PHE A 498 25.04 -2.79 -12.96
CA PHE A 498 23.64 -2.56 -13.34
C PHE A 498 23.42 -2.83 -14.82
N PRO A 499 22.36 -3.58 -15.19
CA PRO A 499 22.05 -3.82 -16.59
C PRO A 499 21.65 -2.54 -17.31
N THR A 500 22.09 -2.36 -18.55
CA THR A 500 21.85 -1.14 -19.34
C THR A 500 20.39 -0.97 -19.79
N ASP A 501 19.63 -2.05 -19.81
CA ASP A 501 18.19 -2.07 -20.12
C ASP A 501 17.32 -1.73 -18.91
N GLN A 502 17.91 -1.60 -17.72
CA GLN A 502 17.22 -1.21 -16.49
C GLN A 502 17.43 0.30 -16.23
N LYS A 503 16.51 0.91 -15.49
CA LYS A 503 16.53 2.34 -15.19
C LYS A 503 17.34 2.70 -13.93
N VAL A 504 18.35 1.93 -13.60
CA VAL A 504 19.22 2.13 -12.42
C VAL A 504 20.60 2.55 -12.87
N ASN A 505 21.01 3.76 -12.54
CA ASN A 505 22.29 4.33 -12.93
C ASN A 505 23.14 4.74 -11.72
N LEU A 506 24.46 4.65 -11.89
CA LEU A 506 25.46 4.98 -10.87
C LEU A 506 26.18 6.28 -11.21
N TYR A 507 26.16 7.23 -10.30
CA TYR A 507 26.80 8.53 -10.38
C TYR A 507 27.89 8.62 -9.30
N ILE A 508 29.12 8.47 -9.71
CA ILE A 508 30.30 8.44 -8.84
C ILE A 508 30.92 9.82 -8.81
N ALA A 509 31.22 10.35 -7.63
CA ALA A 509 32.03 11.56 -7.49
C ALA A 509 33.28 11.45 -8.38
N PRO A 510 33.60 12.43 -9.22
CA PRO A 510 34.72 12.33 -10.15
C PRO A 510 36.06 12.17 -9.43
N HIS A 511 36.13 12.71 -8.23
CA HIS A 511 37.27 12.66 -7.33
C HIS A 511 36.87 12.05 -5.98
N TRP A 512 37.71 12.08 -5.01
CA TRP A 512 37.67 11.44 -3.71
C TRP A 512 36.28 11.37 -3.01
N THR A 513 35.76 12.55 -2.58
CA THR A 513 34.47 12.66 -1.86
C THR A 513 33.64 13.80 -2.43
N LEU A 514 32.35 13.89 -1.99
CA LEU A 514 31.49 15.04 -2.30
C LEU A 514 32.19 16.36 -1.94
N GLU A 515 32.71 16.50 -0.73
CA GLU A 515 33.33 17.76 -0.27
C GLU A 515 34.56 18.11 -1.09
N TRP A 516 35.32 17.10 -1.52
CA TRP A 516 36.47 17.33 -2.37
C TRP A 516 36.03 17.77 -3.78
N SER A 517 34.99 17.16 -4.32
CA SER A 517 34.40 17.56 -5.60
C SER A 517 33.83 18.98 -5.54
N LEU A 518 33.20 19.37 -4.41
CA LEU A 518 32.73 20.74 -4.18
C LEU A 518 33.88 21.77 -4.11
N TYR A 519 35.00 21.39 -3.49
CA TYR A 519 36.20 22.23 -3.46
C TYR A 519 36.81 22.44 -4.86
N LEU A 520 36.75 21.42 -5.69
CA LEU A 520 37.27 21.48 -7.07
C LEU A 520 36.26 22.11 -8.06
N SER A 521 35.01 22.25 -7.69
CA SER A 521 33.96 22.82 -8.54
C SER A 521 34.21 24.28 -8.90
N THR A 522 34.17 24.62 -10.15
CA THR A 522 34.29 26.02 -10.59
C THR A 522 33.10 26.87 -10.16
N ALA A 523 31.91 26.26 -10.10
CA ALA A 523 30.68 26.94 -9.75
C ALA A 523 30.49 27.07 -8.21
N LEU A 524 30.92 26.08 -7.44
CA LEU A 524 30.57 25.97 -6.03
C LEU A 524 31.75 26.19 -5.06
N LYS A 525 33.02 26.18 -5.55
CA LYS A 525 34.22 26.33 -4.73
C LYS A 525 34.15 27.46 -3.73
N THR A 526 33.83 28.68 -4.21
CA THR A 526 33.81 29.87 -3.36
C THR A 526 32.75 29.78 -2.24
N LEU A 527 31.56 29.27 -2.54
CA LEU A 527 30.49 29.07 -1.58
C LEU A 527 30.85 27.97 -0.56
N PHE A 528 31.47 26.90 -1.04
CA PHE A 528 31.96 25.81 -0.21
C PHE A 528 33.05 26.27 0.75
N MET A 529 34.06 26.98 0.27
CA MET A 529 35.15 27.53 1.11
C MET A 529 34.60 28.49 2.18
N LYS A 530 33.63 29.36 1.84
CA LYS A 530 32.95 30.23 2.82
C LYS A 530 32.24 29.39 3.89
N SER A 531 31.59 28.31 3.50
CA SER A 531 30.86 27.43 4.43
C SER A 531 31.81 26.68 5.38
N VAL A 532 32.94 26.18 4.86
CA VAL A 532 33.99 25.56 5.65
C VAL A 532 34.60 26.56 6.65
N SER A 533 34.88 27.80 6.19
CA SER A 533 35.42 28.88 7.04
C SER A 533 34.49 29.23 8.20
N GLU A 534 33.21 29.29 7.94
CA GLU A 534 32.17 29.61 8.93
C GLU A 534 32.03 28.50 9.98
N VAL A 535 31.91 27.26 9.55
CA VAL A 535 31.75 26.09 10.44
C VAL A 535 33.04 25.84 11.25
N HIS A 536 34.21 25.94 10.61
CA HIS A 536 35.51 25.75 11.23
C HIS A 536 36.23 27.07 11.55
N SER A 537 35.52 28.05 12.06
CA SER A 537 35.99 29.41 12.31
C SER A 537 37.25 29.50 13.21
N LYS A 538 37.53 28.50 14.01
CA LYS A 538 38.74 28.41 14.86
C LYS A 538 39.97 27.89 14.12
N THR A 539 39.82 27.29 12.93
CA THR A 539 40.93 26.73 12.17
C THR A 539 41.60 27.80 11.34
N THR A 540 42.88 28.10 11.64
CA THR A 540 43.61 29.22 11.02
C THR A 540 43.68 29.11 9.51
N ALA A 541 43.92 27.92 8.94
CA ALA A 541 44.00 27.69 7.50
C ALA A 541 42.67 27.98 6.77
N PHE A 542 41.53 28.00 7.45
CA PHE A 542 40.23 28.30 6.87
C PHE A 542 39.78 29.75 7.10
N LYS A 543 40.57 30.57 7.83
CA LYS A 543 40.21 31.94 8.08
C LYS A 543 40.38 32.81 6.83
N ARG A 544 39.45 33.72 6.65
CA ARG A 544 39.49 34.80 5.68
C ARG A 544 39.20 36.13 6.40
N THR A 545 39.94 37.18 6.10
CA THR A 545 39.60 38.54 6.48
C THR A 545 39.20 39.32 5.20
N GLU A 546 38.51 40.46 5.36
CA GLU A 546 38.13 41.30 4.20
C GLU A 546 39.32 41.72 3.36
N ASP A 547 40.47 41.91 4.02
CA ASP A 547 41.72 42.38 3.37
C ASP A 547 42.68 41.26 2.91
N GLN A 548 42.41 39.99 3.29
CA GLN A 548 43.28 38.86 2.93
C GLN A 548 42.46 37.71 2.29
N PRO A 549 42.73 37.39 1.03
CA PRO A 549 42.14 36.16 0.41
C PRO A 549 42.60 34.90 1.17
N TRP A 550 41.90 33.79 0.98
CA TRP A 550 42.38 32.51 1.47
C TRP A 550 43.77 32.18 0.92
N ASP A 551 44.63 31.64 1.78
CA ASP A 551 45.75 30.85 1.32
C ASP A 551 45.19 29.50 0.83
N GLU A 552 45.06 29.39 -0.50
CA GLU A 552 44.42 28.24 -1.13
C GLU A 552 45.18 26.92 -0.83
N GLU A 553 46.50 26.99 -0.71
CA GLU A 553 47.33 25.81 -0.46
C GLU A 553 47.20 25.34 0.99
N ALA A 554 47.28 26.24 1.95
CA ALA A 554 47.02 25.94 3.36
C ALA A 554 45.60 25.45 3.57
N PHE A 555 44.60 26.03 2.90
CA PHE A 555 43.21 25.60 2.94
C PHE A 555 43.07 24.16 2.40
N LYS A 556 43.62 23.87 1.23
CA LYS A 556 43.63 22.57 0.56
C LYS A 556 44.21 21.49 1.46
N ASN A 557 45.43 21.71 1.97
CA ASN A 557 46.12 20.75 2.78
C ASN A 557 45.36 20.46 4.10
N LYS A 558 44.80 21.50 4.74
CA LYS A 558 44.01 21.33 5.95
C LYS A 558 42.66 20.66 5.68
N LEU A 559 42.04 20.89 4.52
CA LEU A 559 40.82 20.19 4.11
C LEU A 559 41.09 18.69 3.92
N ILE A 560 42.17 18.34 3.21
CA ILE A 560 42.60 16.95 3.03
C ILE A 560 42.85 16.28 4.38
N GLU A 561 43.63 16.91 5.27
CA GLU A 561 43.88 16.40 6.62
C GLU A 561 42.58 16.10 7.39
N LYS A 562 41.64 17.06 7.40
CA LYS A 562 40.36 16.89 8.10
C LYS A 562 39.48 15.82 7.48
N LEU A 563 39.45 15.67 6.16
CA LEU A 563 38.73 14.62 5.46
C LEU A 563 39.32 13.23 5.79
N LYS A 564 40.68 13.07 5.72
CA LYS A 564 41.38 11.82 6.04
C LYS A 564 41.15 11.41 7.50
N ASN A 565 41.22 12.35 8.43
CA ASN A 565 41.02 12.13 9.84
C ASN A 565 39.56 12.06 10.27
N ARG A 566 38.61 12.22 9.33
CA ARG A 566 37.15 12.25 9.59
C ARG A 566 36.74 13.29 10.63
N THR A 567 37.45 14.44 10.67
CA THR A 567 37.20 15.54 11.60
C THR A 567 36.53 16.75 10.94
N LEU A 568 36.20 16.65 9.66
CA LEU A 568 35.40 17.65 8.95
C LEU A 568 33.93 17.47 9.31
N ASP A 569 33.27 18.54 9.77
CA ASP A 569 31.82 18.51 10.03
C ASP A 569 31.04 18.67 8.71
N LYS A 570 30.92 17.57 7.99
CA LYS A 570 30.29 17.49 6.66
C LYS A 570 28.84 18.01 6.67
N VAL A 571 28.07 17.67 7.72
CA VAL A 571 26.64 18.02 7.80
C VAL A 571 26.46 19.51 8.01
N SER A 572 27.17 20.12 8.97
CA SER A 572 27.11 21.57 9.21
C SER A 572 27.61 22.38 8.00
N ILE A 573 28.64 21.89 7.31
CA ILE A 573 29.13 22.52 6.08
C ILE A 573 28.08 22.44 4.98
N ALA A 574 27.45 21.29 4.77
CA ALA A 574 26.38 21.15 3.77
C ALA A 574 25.19 22.05 4.08
N GLN A 575 24.77 22.14 5.35
CA GLN A 575 23.69 23.03 5.79
C GLN A 575 24.02 24.50 5.50
N THR A 576 25.23 24.93 5.84
CA THR A 576 25.70 26.30 5.60
C THR A 576 25.83 26.59 4.09
N LEU A 577 26.30 25.61 3.31
CA LEU A 577 26.40 25.72 1.86
C LEU A 577 25.02 25.83 1.22
N VAL A 578 24.06 25.05 1.64
CA VAL A 578 22.65 25.12 1.18
C VAL A 578 22.08 26.52 1.42
N ALA A 579 22.28 27.10 2.60
CA ALA A 579 21.83 28.46 2.90
C ALA A 579 22.43 29.47 1.91
N LYS A 580 23.74 29.37 1.65
CA LYS A 580 24.44 30.27 0.69
C LYS A 580 23.99 30.05 -0.76
N ILE A 581 23.71 28.82 -1.17
CA ILE A 581 23.18 28.50 -2.50
C ILE A 581 21.79 29.13 -2.68
N ILE A 582 20.96 29.12 -1.66
CA ILE A 582 19.60 29.72 -1.71
C ILE A 582 19.70 31.24 -1.96
N GLU A 583 20.69 31.92 -1.39
CA GLU A 583 20.89 33.38 -1.54
C GLU A 583 21.37 33.80 -2.93
N VAL A 584 21.95 32.89 -3.72
CA VAL A 584 22.44 33.19 -5.08
C VAL A 584 21.29 33.08 -6.08
N ASP A 585 21.09 34.09 -6.93
CA ASP A 585 20.00 34.12 -7.90
C ASP A 585 20.07 32.97 -8.91
N GLN A 586 21.25 32.73 -9.50
CA GLN A 586 21.49 31.69 -10.50
C GLN A 586 22.81 30.98 -10.26
N ILE A 587 22.79 29.65 -10.41
CA ILE A 587 24.00 28.82 -10.42
C ILE A 587 24.02 28.04 -11.73
N THR A 588 25.12 28.14 -12.48
CA THR A 588 25.34 27.34 -13.67
C THR A 588 26.48 26.38 -13.42
N ILE A 589 26.22 25.10 -13.47
CA ILE A 589 27.21 24.03 -13.32
C ILE A 589 27.39 23.40 -14.71
N SER A 590 28.57 23.58 -15.31
CA SER A 590 28.88 23.05 -16.62
C SER A 590 29.21 21.57 -16.59
N GLU A 591 29.14 20.89 -17.75
CA GLU A 591 29.41 19.45 -17.85
C GLU A 591 30.83 19.05 -17.41
N ASN A 592 31.79 19.97 -17.49
CA ASN A 592 33.16 19.76 -17.05
C ASN A 592 33.41 20.08 -15.57
N ASP A 593 32.38 20.51 -14.84
CA ASP A 593 32.48 20.82 -13.42
C ASP A 593 32.49 19.54 -12.57
N SER A 594 33.33 19.50 -11.56
CA SER A 594 33.43 18.33 -10.67
C SER A 594 32.15 18.00 -9.88
N ALA A 595 31.20 18.93 -9.78
CA ALA A 595 29.88 18.71 -9.16
C ALA A 595 28.81 18.27 -10.17
N TYR A 596 29.14 18.17 -11.49
CA TYR A 596 28.15 17.88 -12.53
C TYR A 596 27.50 16.49 -12.40
N TYR A 597 28.19 15.50 -11.84
CA TYR A 597 27.62 14.17 -11.58
C TYR A 597 26.34 14.21 -10.72
N LEU A 598 26.21 15.22 -9.83
CA LEU A 598 24.98 15.45 -9.06
C LEU A 598 23.84 15.93 -9.98
N ILE A 599 24.17 16.76 -10.93
CA ILE A 599 23.18 17.30 -11.91
C ILE A 599 22.68 16.18 -12.82
N ASP A 600 23.58 15.32 -13.28
CA ASP A 600 23.19 14.15 -14.08
C ASP A 600 22.32 13.18 -13.28
N ALA A 601 22.64 12.96 -12.01
CA ALA A 601 21.80 12.15 -11.12
C ALA A 601 20.39 12.73 -10.96
N ILE A 602 20.29 14.06 -10.79
CA ILE A 602 19.01 14.77 -10.70
C ILE A 602 18.22 14.65 -12.01
N LYS A 603 18.86 14.94 -13.16
CA LYS A 603 18.22 14.84 -14.48
C LYS A 603 17.66 13.45 -14.74
N HIS A 604 18.45 12.41 -14.47
CA HIS A 604 18.02 11.04 -14.67
C HIS A 604 16.82 10.69 -13.78
N ALA A 605 16.88 11.02 -12.47
CA ALA A 605 15.77 10.75 -11.56
C ALA A 605 14.48 11.50 -11.94
N CYS A 606 14.60 12.72 -12.51
CA CYS A 606 13.49 13.54 -12.97
C CYS A 606 13.02 13.22 -14.40
N LYS A 607 13.61 12.22 -15.10
CA LYS A 607 13.31 11.87 -16.51
C LYS A 607 13.49 13.06 -17.46
N LYS A 608 14.56 13.84 -17.29
CA LYS A 608 14.87 15.02 -18.12
C LYS A 608 16.21 14.91 -18.84
#